data_334dc26c46477615f412f5d4c7a4a221
#
_entry.id   334dc26c46477615f412f5d4c7a4a221
#
_cell.length_a   1.000
_cell.length_b   1.000
_cell.length_c   1.000
_cell.angle_alpha   90.00
_cell.angle_beta   90.00
_cell.angle_gamma   90.00
#
_symmetry.space_group_name_H-M   'P 1'
#
loop_
_entity.id
_entity.type
_entity.pdbx_description
1 polymer ?
#
loop_
_entity_poly.entity_id
_entity_poly.type
_entity_poly.pdbx_seq_one_letter_code
_entity_poly.pdbx_strand_id
1 'polypeptide(L)'
;MWRCVPVSYTHLDVYKRQLRGGAFKPRTSPYAFQGLRAEGIELLMEAKRETGMPIVTEIMNASHLPLFDNVDIIQVGARNMQNFELLKVLGKQNKPVLLKRGLANTIEEWLMSAEYIMAGGNKNVILCERGIRTFETATRNTLDLSAVTVLKEKTHLPVIVDPSHATGIVQYVEPLSIAAVAAGADGLIIEVHNNPKKALCDGPQSLTPAQFDATMKKINKIHKFMAEEMAD
;
A
#
# COMPACT_ATOMS: atom_id res chain seq x y z
N MET A 1 11.73 3.72 -9.18
CA MET A 1 11.29 3.97 -7.78
C MET A 1 10.65 2.69 -7.27
N TRP A 2 11.37 1.97 -6.44
CA TRP A 2 10.99 0.65 -5.94
C TRP A 2 10.39 0.79 -4.53
N ARG A 3 9.28 0.13 -4.27
CA ARG A 3 8.62 0.11 -2.97
C ARG A 3 8.46 -1.33 -2.52
N CYS A 4 8.89 -1.64 -1.31
CA CYS A 4 8.74 -2.96 -0.73
C CYS A 4 7.48 -3.00 0.12
N VAL A 5 6.62 -3.96 -0.12
CA VAL A 5 5.41 -4.22 0.68
C VAL A 5 5.60 -5.58 1.34
N PRO A 6 5.82 -5.68 2.64
CA PRO A 6 5.61 -6.94 3.33
C PRO A 6 4.09 -7.10 3.52
N VAL A 7 3.50 -8.08 2.88
CA VAL A 7 2.13 -8.52 3.15
C VAL A 7 2.22 -9.97 3.60
N SER A 8 1.77 -10.23 4.83
CA SER A 8 1.58 -11.62 5.27
C SER A 8 0.16 -12.05 4.91
N TYR A 9 0.01 -13.07 4.10
CA TYR A 9 -1.23 -13.82 3.99
C TYR A 9 -1.20 -14.97 4.98
N THR A 10 -2.20 -14.99 5.88
CA THR A 10 -2.65 -16.05 6.78
C THR A 10 -1.82 -17.33 6.82
N HIS A 11 -1.25 -17.62 7.98
CA HIS A 11 -0.70 -18.91 8.42
C HIS A 11 0.39 -19.52 7.51
N LEU A 12 1.63 -19.30 7.88
CA LEU A 12 2.88 -19.85 7.34
C LEU A 12 3.60 -18.94 6.31
N ASP A 13 4.68 -18.41 6.78
CA ASP A 13 5.72 -17.61 6.14
C ASP A 13 5.59 -16.09 6.27
N VAL A 14 6.11 -15.68 7.37
CA VAL A 14 6.32 -14.33 7.86
C VAL A 14 7.22 -13.53 6.94
N TYR A 15 7.26 -13.12 5.87
CA TYR A 15 8.12 -12.20 5.10
C TYR A 15 8.15 -12.42 3.57
N LYS A 16 6.99 -12.48 2.94
CA LYS A 16 6.98 -12.28 1.48
C LYS A 16 7.08 -10.79 1.18
N ARG A 17 8.28 -10.35 0.83
CA ARG A 17 8.48 -9.00 0.29
C ARG A 17 7.88 -8.92 -1.10
N GLN A 18 7.17 -7.83 -1.37
CA GLN A 18 6.63 -7.52 -2.68
C GLN A 18 7.21 -6.21 -3.17
N LEU A 19 7.37 -6.10 -4.47
CA LEU A 19 7.85 -4.89 -5.10
C LEU A 19 6.67 -4.06 -5.59
N ARG A 20 6.45 -2.89 -4.98
CA ARG A 20 5.43 -1.97 -5.44
C ARG A 20 6.05 -0.85 -6.28
N GLY A 21 5.66 -0.74 -7.53
CA GLY A 21 6.05 0.35 -8.41
C GLY A 21 4.84 1.14 -8.92
N GLY A 22 4.95 2.46 -8.99
CA GLY A 22 3.89 3.31 -9.54
C GLY A 22 4.04 3.50 -11.04
N ALA A 23 3.65 2.53 -11.86
CA ALA A 23 3.66 2.65 -13.32
C ALA A 23 2.74 3.77 -13.80
N PHE A 24 1.59 3.92 -13.15
CA PHE A 24 0.68 5.05 -13.32
C PHE A 24 0.69 5.94 -12.08
N LYS A 25 0.60 7.26 -12.26
CA LYS A 25 0.66 8.23 -11.16
C LYS A 25 -0.50 9.22 -11.28
N PRO A 26 -1.57 9.09 -10.46
CA PRO A 26 -2.60 10.12 -10.37
C PRO A 26 -2.00 11.38 -9.74
N ARG A 27 -2.07 12.51 -10.45
CA ARG A 27 -1.49 13.76 -9.98
C ARG A 27 -2.53 14.86 -9.93
N THR A 28 -2.42 15.73 -8.93
CA THR A 28 -3.25 16.93 -8.83
C THR A 28 -2.91 17.92 -9.94
N SER A 29 -1.62 18.04 -10.28
CA SER A 29 -1.18 18.89 -11.40
C SER A 29 -1.00 18.05 -12.67
N PRO A 30 -1.55 18.48 -13.82
CA PRO A 30 -1.33 17.81 -15.09
C PRO A 30 0.13 17.93 -15.61
N TYR A 31 0.89 18.87 -15.06
CA TYR A 31 2.30 19.08 -15.42
C TYR A 31 3.27 18.21 -14.61
N ALA A 32 2.79 17.54 -13.57
CA ALA A 32 3.63 16.62 -12.77
C ALA A 32 3.85 15.29 -13.53
N PHE A 33 4.92 14.58 -13.16
CA PHE A 33 5.22 13.26 -13.72
C PHE A 33 4.05 12.28 -13.57
N GLN A 34 3.53 11.80 -14.69
CA GLN A 34 2.31 10.96 -14.76
C GLN A 34 2.59 9.45 -14.66
N GLY A 35 3.85 9.05 -14.50
CA GLY A 35 4.29 7.66 -14.57
C GLY A 35 4.71 7.24 -15.97
N LEU A 36 5.40 6.10 -16.07
CA LEU A 36 5.85 5.51 -17.33
C LEU A 36 4.80 4.61 -18.01
N ARG A 37 3.64 4.45 -17.37
CA ARG A 37 2.52 3.66 -17.91
C ARG A 37 2.93 2.23 -18.28
N ALA A 38 2.71 1.79 -19.55
CA ALA A 38 3.05 0.44 -20.02
C ALA A 38 4.54 0.14 -19.85
N GLU A 39 5.43 1.05 -20.23
CA GLU A 39 6.89 0.92 -20.00
C GLU A 39 7.21 0.69 -18.52
N GLY A 40 6.51 1.40 -17.60
CA GLY A 40 6.66 1.21 -16.17
C GLY A 40 6.24 -0.19 -15.69
N ILE A 41 5.24 -0.80 -16.33
CA ILE A 41 4.86 -2.19 -16.06
C ILE A 41 5.94 -3.15 -16.56
N GLU A 42 6.49 -2.93 -17.76
CA GLU A 42 7.59 -3.75 -18.32
C GLU A 42 8.81 -3.75 -17.40
N LEU A 43 9.22 -2.59 -16.89
CA LEU A 43 10.31 -2.48 -15.90
C LEU A 43 10.00 -3.23 -14.60
N LEU A 44 8.75 -3.21 -14.14
CA LEU A 44 8.32 -4.01 -12.98
C LEU A 44 8.40 -5.51 -13.29
N MET A 45 8.02 -5.93 -14.49
CA MET A 45 8.12 -7.32 -14.93
C MET A 45 9.57 -7.79 -15.03
N GLU A 46 10.48 -6.94 -15.51
CA GLU A 46 11.92 -7.21 -15.50
C GLU A 46 12.42 -7.46 -14.08
N ALA A 47 12.10 -6.55 -13.15
CA ALA A 47 12.48 -6.71 -11.76
C ALA A 47 11.86 -7.97 -11.10
N LYS A 48 10.62 -8.35 -11.47
CA LYS A 48 10.01 -9.62 -11.04
C LYS A 48 10.81 -10.82 -11.54
N ARG A 49 11.24 -10.82 -12.80
CA ARG A 49 12.07 -11.92 -13.35
C ARG A 49 13.42 -12.05 -12.65
N GLU A 50 14.05 -10.91 -12.34
CA GLU A 50 15.37 -10.91 -11.70
C GLU A 50 15.33 -11.27 -10.21
N THR A 51 14.28 -10.87 -9.50
CA THR A 51 14.22 -10.98 -8.02
C THR A 51 13.30 -12.08 -7.53
N GLY A 52 12.39 -12.59 -8.37
CA GLY A 52 11.30 -13.47 -7.97
C GLY A 52 10.22 -12.81 -7.10
N MET A 53 10.33 -11.49 -6.82
CA MET A 53 9.35 -10.79 -5.98
C MET A 53 8.04 -10.55 -6.72
N PRO A 54 6.88 -10.84 -6.09
CA PRO A 54 5.59 -10.41 -6.62
C PRO A 54 5.53 -8.89 -6.78
N ILE A 55 4.83 -8.42 -7.81
CA ILE A 55 4.70 -6.99 -8.09
C ILE A 55 3.31 -6.46 -7.80
N VAL A 56 3.29 -5.22 -7.30
CA VAL A 56 2.07 -4.43 -7.04
C VAL A 56 2.15 -3.13 -7.82
N THR A 57 1.12 -2.80 -8.59
CA THR A 57 1.04 -1.49 -9.26
C THR A 57 -0.39 -0.97 -9.30
N GLU A 58 -0.52 0.36 -9.43
CA GLU A 58 -1.81 1.04 -9.38
C GLU A 58 -2.49 1.03 -10.73
N ILE A 59 -3.78 0.63 -10.75
CA ILE A 59 -4.65 0.79 -11.90
C ILE A 59 -5.41 2.12 -11.82
N MET A 60 -5.53 2.82 -12.95
CA MET A 60 -6.24 4.09 -13.03
C MET A 60 -7.63 3.97 -13.66
N ASN A 61 -7.78 3.03 -14.58
CA ASN A 61 -8.99 2.85 -15.37
C ASN A 61 -9.14 1.37 -15.76
N ALA A 62 -10.36 0.90 -15.91
CA ALA A 62 -10.66 -0.46 -16.34
C ALA A 62 -10.07 -0.82 -17.72
N SER A 63 -9.94 0.16 -18.63
CA SER A 63 -9.31 -0.06 -19.94
C SER A 63 -7.82 -0.45 -19.86
N HIS A 64 -7.17 -0.24 -18.71
CA HIS A 64 -5.78 -0.66 -18.49
C HIS A 64 -5.63 -2.13 -18.08
N LEU A 65 -6.71 -2.84 -17.76
CA LEU A 65 -6.65 -4.24 -17.30
C LEU A 65 -5.80 -5.16 -18.17
N PRO A 66 -5.83 -5.09 -19.53
CA PRO A 66 -4.95 -5.94 -20.34
C PRO A 66 -3.46 -5.79 -20.07
N LEU A 67 -3.02 -4.65 -19.52
CA LEU A 67 -1.62 -4.43 -19.12
C LEU A 67 -1.28 -5.13 -17.79
N PHE A 68 -2.30 -5.60 -17.04
CA PHE A 68 -2.14 -6.15 -15.69
C PHE A 68 -2.12 -7.69 -15.66
N ASP A 69 -2.11 -8.37 -16.81
CA ASP A 69 -2.17 -9.84 -16.88
C ASP A 69 -1.08 -10.54 -16.04
N ASN A 70 0.11 -9.98 -15.99
CA ASN A 70 1.25 -10.51 -15.25
C ASN A 70 1.53 -9.79 -13.92
N VAL A 71 0.70 -8.82 -13.55
CA VAL A 71 0.76 -8.13 -12.24
C VAL A 71 0.15 -9.05 -11.18
N ASP A 72 0.79 -9.18 -10.02
CA ASP A 72 0.33 -10.09 -8.97
C ASP A 72 -0.77 -9.47 -8.11
N ILE A 73 -0.66 -8.19 -7.77
CA ILE A 73 -1.64 -7.46 -6.94
C ILE A 73 -1.99 -6.14 -7.63
N ILE A 74 -3.27 -5.89 -7.83
CA ILE A 74 -3.77 -4.65 -8.41
C ILE A 74 -4.03 -3.64 -7.28
N GLN A 75 -3.35 -2.48 -7.31
CA GLN A 75 -3.63 -1.42 -6.35
C GLN A 75 -4.71 -0.48 -6.89
N VAL A 76 -5.69 -0.19 -6.04
CA VAL A 76 -6.62 0.94 -6.21
C VAL A 76 -6.14 2.08 -5.32
N GLY A 77 -5.78 3.20 -5.92
CA GLY A 77 -5.31 4.37 -5.21
C GLY A 77 -6.43 5.09 -4.45
N ALA A 78 -6.04 5.89 -3.45
CA ALA A 78 -6.97 6.61 -2.58
C ALA A 78 -7.99 7.49 -3.35
N ARG A 79 -7.59 8.06 -4.50
CA ARG A 79 -8.48 8.89 -5.34
C ARG A 79 -9.52 8.07 -6.12
N ASN A 80 -9.30 6.75 -6.26
CA ASN A 80 -10.18 5.80 -6.94
C ASN A 80 -10.93 4.87 -5.96
N MET A 81 -10.83 5.11 -4.64
CA MET A 81 -11.51 4.25 -3.65
C MET A 81 -13.02 4.16 -3.89
N GLN A 82 -13.64 5.25 -4.31
CA GLN A 82 -15.08 5.32 -4.62
C GLN A 82 -15.38 5.30 -6.13
N ASN A 83 -14.44 4.89 -6.96
CA ASN A 83 -14.71 4.64 -8.38
C ASN A 83 -15.40 3.27 -8.52
N PHE A 84 -16.69 3.22 -8.18
CA PHE A 84 -17.47 1.99 -8.10
C PHE A 84 -17.50 1.21 -9.41
N GLU A 85 -17.46 1.88 -10.56
CA GLU A 85 -17.40 1.20 -11.85
C GLU A 85 -16.06 0.44 -12.02
N LEU A 86 -14.94 1.03 -11.59
CA LEU A 86 -13.67 0.33 -11.55
C LEU A 86 -13.72 -0.84 -10.55
N LEU A 87 -14.27 -0.63 -9.35
CA LEU A 87 -14.36 -1.67 -8.31
C LEU A 87 -15.19 -2.87 -8.77
N LYS A 88 -16.33 -2.64 -9.44
CA LYS A 88 -17.14 -3.72 -10.04
C LYS A 88 -16.38 -4.55 -11.06
N VAL A 89 -15.55 -3.91 -11.88
CA VAL A 89 -14.72 -4.61 -12.86
C VAL A 89 -13.63 -5.43 -12.17
N LEU A 90 -12.99 -4.88 -11.12
CA LEU A 90 -11.98 -5.59 -10.33
C LEU A 90 -12.59 -6.73 -9.51
N GLY A 91 -13.86 -6.61 -9.11
CA GLY A 91 -14.61 -7.69 -8.48
C GLY A 91 -14.76 -8.95 -9.33
N LYS A 92 -14.67 -8.81 -10.66
CA LYS A 92 -14.72 -9.95 -11.61
C LYS A 92 -13.35 -10.58 -11.88
N GLN A 93 -12.27 -10.04 -11.29
CA GLN A 93 -10.92 -10.56 -11.43
C GLN A 93 -10.60 -11.53 -10.30
N ASN A 94 -9.65 -12.46 -10.54
CA ASN A 94 -9.16 -13.37 -9.51
C ASN A 94 -7.91 -12.84 -8.78
N LYS A 95 -7.39 -11.69 -9.18
CA LYS A 95 -6.18 -11.08 -8.61
C LYS A 95 -6.51 -10.34 -7.31
N PRO A 96 -5.64 -10.43 -6.30
CA PRO A 96 -5.78 -9.63 -5.10
C PRO A 96 -5.83 -8.13 -5.41
N VAL A 97 -6.68 -7.41 -4.69
CA VAL A 97 -6.85 -5.96 -4.81
C VAL A 97 -6.40 -5.28 -3.53
N LEU A 98 -5.38 -4.42 -3.64
CA LEU A 98 -4.95 -3.52 -2.58
C LEU A 98 -5.77 -2.24 -2.66
N LEU A 99 -6.72 -2.05 -1.75
CA LEU A 99 -7.63 -0.90 -1.72
C LEU A 99 -7.13 0.14 -0.71
N LYS A 100 -6.61 1.27 -1.19
CA LYS A 100 -6.17 2.38 -0.35
C LYS A 100 -7.37 3.21 0.10
N ARG A 101 -7.41 3.55 1.41
CA ARG A 101 -8.39 4.46 1.98
C ARG A 101 -8.35 5.83 1.29
N GLY A 102 -9.51 6.37 0.98
CA GLY A 102 -9.65 7.73 0.47
C GLY A 102 -9.27 8.78 1.52
N LEU A 103 -8.92 9.98 1.05
CA LEU A 103 -8.33 11.04 1.89
C LEU A 103 -9.30 11.62 2.93
N ALA A 104 -10.60 11.51 2.72
CA ALA A 104 -11.64 12.07 3.59
C ALA A 104 -12.79 11.07 3.82
N ASN A 105 -12.50 9.77 3.64
CA ASN A 105 -13.52 8.74 3.73
C ASN A 105 -13.54 8.11 5.12
N THR A 106 -14.75 7.81 5.58
CA THR A 106 -14.98 7.06 6.81
C THR A 106 -14.53 5.60 6.65
N ILE A 107 -14.38 4.90 7.77
CA ILE A 107 -14.10 3.45 7.76
C ILE A 107 -15.26 2.69 7.09
N GLU A 108 -16.51 3.10 7.32
CA GLU A 108 -17.70 2.48 6.72
C GLU A 108 -17.69 2.62 5.19
N GLU A 109 -17.45 3.82 4.65
CA GLU A 109 -17.33 4.03 3.19
C GLU A 109 -16.22 3.19 2.58
N TRP A 110 -15.11 3.01 3.31
CA TRP A 110 -14.00 2.19 2.85
C TRP A 110 -14.33 0.71 2.84
N LEU A 111 -15.02 0.20 3.88
CA LEU A 111 -15.54 -1.16 3.91
C LEU A 111 -16.56 -1.41 2.82
N MET A 112 -17.49 -0.47 2.57
CA MET A 112 -18.45 -0.57 1.47
C MET A 112 -17.75 -0.60 0.10
N SER A 113 -16.66 0.13 -0.06
CA SER A 113 -15.83 0.05 -1.28
C SER A 113 -15.18 -1.33 -1.45
N ALA A 114 -14.73 -1.97 -0.36
CA ALA A 114 -14.26 -3.35 -0.39
C ALA A 114 -15.41 -4.33 -0.74
N GLU A 115 -16.61 -4.11 -0.21
CA GLU A 115 -17.80 -4.91 -0.54
C GLU A 115 -18.15 -4.85 -2.04
N TYR A 116 -18.00 -3.73 -2.72
CA TYR A 116 -18.16 -3.66 -4.17
C TYR A 116 -17.29 -4.63 -4.94
N ILE A 117 -16.05 -4.86 -4.47
CA ILE A 117 -15.13 -5.83 -5.06
C ILE A 117 -15.57 -7.25 -4.70
N MET A 118 -15.88 -7.50 -3.44
CA MET A 118 -16.23 -8.83 -2.94
C MET A 118 -17.58 -9.33 -3.49
N ALA A 119 -18.55 -8.45 -3.64
CA ALA A 119 -19.83 -8.75 -4.25
C ALA A 119 -19.70 -9.16 -5.74
N GLY A 120 -18.64 -8.73 -6.42
CA GLY A 120 -18.30 -9.16 -7.76
C GLY A 120 -17.72 -10.58 -7.84
N GLY A 121 -17.40 -11.21 -6.68
CA GLY A 121 -16.81 -12.54 -6.56
C GLY A 121 -15.35 -12.57 -6.10
N ASN A 122 -14.65 -11.45 -6.14
CA ASN A 122 -13.24 -11.37 -5.73
C ASN A 122 -13.11 -11.11 -4.22
N LYS A 123 -12.86 -12.15 -3.45
CA LYS A 123 -12.70 -12.08 -1.98
C LYS A 123 -11.28 -11.68 -1.54
N ASN A 124 -10.34 -11.53 -2.47
CA ASN A 124 -8.94 -11.23 -2.17
C ASN A 124 -8.72 -9.71 -2.09
N VAL A 125 -9.22 -9.07 -1.04
CA VAL A 125 -9.07 -7.63 -0.81
C VAL A 125 -8.14 -7.38 0.37
N ILE A 126 -7.22 -6.42 0.21
CA ILE A 126 -6.31 -5.93 1.24
C ILE A 126 -6.61 -4.46 1.45
N LEU A 127 -6.86 -4.07 2.69
CA LEU A 127 -7.09 -2.68 3.06
C LEU A 127 -5.76 -1.98 3.34
N CYS A 128 -5.61 -0.72 2.89
CA CYS A 128 -4.39 0.05 3.14
C CYS A 128 -4.73 1.44 3.69
N GLU A 129 -4.46 1.63 5.00
CA GLU A 129 -4.47 2.96 5.63
C GLU A 129 -3.26 3.75 5.13
N ARG A 130 -3.47 5.03 4.76
CA ARG A 130 -2.44 5.89 4.17
C ARG A 130 -2.50 7.35 4.63
N GLY A 131 -3.22 7.61 5.70
CA GLY A 131 -3.50 8.93 6.23
C GLY A 131 -4.74 9.58 5.62
N ILE A 132 -5.44 10.31 6.46
CA ILE A 132 -6.63 11.08 6.15
C ILE A 132 -6.35 12.58 6.29
N ARG A 133 -7.11 13.40 5.58
CA ARG A 133 -7.09 14.85 5.76
C ARG A 133 -7.76 15.22 7.06
N THR A 134 -7.07 16.01 7.86
CA THR A 134 -7.59 16.62 9.08
C THR A 134 -7.27 18.12 9.05
N PHE A 135 -7.55 18.82 10.14
CA PHE A 135 -7.15 20.21 10.31
C PHE A 135 -5.64 20.37 10.50
N GLU A 136 -4.90 19.29 10.88
CA GLU A 136 -3.46 19.33 11.10
C GLU A 136 -2.68 19.37 9.78
N THR A 137 -1.69 20.25 9.72
CA THR A 137 -0.89 20.50 8.51
C THR A 137 0.61 20.26 8.70
N ALA A 138 1.05 19.84 9.91
CA ALA A 138 2.45 19.52 10.17
C ALA A 138 2.94 18.30 9.39
N THR A 139 2.03 17.42 9.01
CA THR A 139 2.26 16.30 8.09
C THR A 139 1.31 16.40 6.90
N ARG A 140 1.64 15.71 5.82
CA ARG A 140 0.82 15.71 4.60
C ARG A 140 -0.61 15.23 4.84
N ASN A 141 -0.77 14.22 5.68
CA ASN A 141 -2.05 13.69 6.18
C ASN A 141 -1.81 13.15 7.59
N THR A 142 -2.87 13.03 8.37
CA THR A 142 -2.84 12.37 9.68
C THR A 142 -2.94 10.85 9.50
N LEU A 143 -1.94 10.10 9.95
CA LEU A 143 -2.01 8.63 9.96
C LEU A 143 -2.99 8.17 11.04
N ASP A 144 -4.05 7.50 10.63
CA ASP A 144 -5.10 6.99 11.52
C ASP A 144 -4.80 5.54 11.92
N LEU A 145 -3.98 5.35 12.96
CA LEU A 145 -3.70 4.01 13.47
C LEU A 145 -4.88 3.40 14.22
N SER A 146 -5.81 4.20 14.72
CA SER A 146 -7.04 3.68 15.33
C SER A 146 -7.90 2.93 14.32
N ALA A 147 -7.83 3.29 13.04
CA ALA A 147 -8.51 2.55 11.98
C ALA A 147 -8.03 1.09 11.88
N VAL A 148 -6.76 0.79 12.21
CA VAL A 148 -6.24 -0.58 12.19
C VAL A 148 -7.00 -1.44 13.18
N THR A 149 -7.09 -1.02 14.44
CA THR A 149 -7.76 -1.76 15.52
C THR A 149 -9.26 -1.92 15.24
N VAL A 150 -9.92 -0.85 14.77
CA VAL A 150 -11.35 -0.89 14.43
C VAL A 150 -11.62 -1.86 13.26
N LEU A 151 -10.75 -1.89 12.25
CA LEU A 151 -10.90 -2.80 11.12
C LEU A 151 -10.67 -4.26 11.52
N LYS A 152 -9.72 -4.53 12.42
CA LYS A 152 -9.50 -5.88 12.95
C LYS A 152 -10.71 -6.44 13.68
N GLU A 153 -11.53 -5.58 14.29
CA GLU A 153 -12.80 -5.98 14.91
C GLU A 153 -13.92 -6.18 13.84
N LYS A 154 -13.97 -5.31 12.83
CA LYS A 154 -15.09 -5.26 11.89
C LYS A 154 -14.96 -6.18 10.68
N THR A 155 -13.76 -6.62 10.32
CA THR A 155 -13.52 -7.40 9.10
C THR A 155 -12.39 -8.41 9.27
N HIS A 156 -12.46 -9.48 8.47
CA HIS A 156 -11.39 -10.48 8.34
C HIS A 156 -10.31 -10.07 7.32
N LEU A 157 -10.48 -8.94 6.63
CA LEU A 157 -9.57 -8.51 5.58
C LEU A 157 -8.22 -8.06 6.17
N PRO A 158 -7.10 -8.39 5.53
CA PRO A 158 -5.79 -7.87 5.94
C PRO A 158 -5.75 -6.34 5.88
N VAL A 159 -5.15 -5.73 6.90
CA VAL A 159 -4.99 -4.27 7.02
C VAL A 159 -3.51 -3.93 7.00
N ILE A 160 -3.07 -3.21 5.99
CA ILE A 160 -1.71 -2.69 5.91
C ILE A 160 -1.67 -1.17 6.03
N VAL A 161 -0.51 -0.62 6.36
CA VAL A 161 -0.32 0.81 6.62
C VAL A 161 0.77 1.39 5.72
N ASP A 162 0.54 2.57 5.18
CA ASP A 162 1.46 3.35 4.36
C ASP A 162 1.87 4.64 5.07
N PRO A 163 2.87 4.62 5.95
CA PRO A 163 3.32 5.79 6.69
C PRO A 163 4.02 6.81 5.78
N SER A 164 4.63 6.37 4.67
CA SER A 164 5.30 7.25 3.72
C SER A 164 4.34 8.24 3.09
N HIS A 165 3.18 7.80 2.59
CA HIS A 165 2.18 8.69 2.02
C HIS A 165 1.34 9.42 3.07
N ALA A 166 1.25 8.88 4.28
CA ALA A 166 0.57 9.56 5.37
C ALA A 166 1.33 10.84 5.73
N THR A 167 2.59 10.73 6.10
CA THR A 167 3.34 11.87 6.61
C THR A 167 3.96 12.74 5.52
N GLY A 168 4.41 12.16 4.42
CA GLY A 168 5.16 12.85 3.38
C GLY A 168 6.59 13.25 3.79
N ILE A 169 7.05 12.81 4.97
CA ILE A 169 8.32 13.23 5.60
C ILE A 169 9.08 11.97 6.06
N VAL A 170 10.29 11.78 5.54
CA VAL A 170 11.10 10.57 5.75
C VAL A 170 11.39 10.28 7.23
N GLN A 171 11.58 11.31 8.06
CA GLN A 171 11.91 11.18 9.48
C GLN A 171 10.79 10.49 10.30
N TYR A 172 9.55 10.57 9.84
CA TYR A 172 8.39 9.99 10.53
C TYR A 172 8.03 8.60 10.02
N VAL A 173 8.65 8.13 8.94
CA VAL A 173 8.33 6.82 8.35
C VAL A 173 8.69 5.67 9.29
N GLU A 174 9.91 5.66 9.86
CA GLU A 174 10.35 4.60 10.77
C GLU A 174 9.49 4.53 12.04
N PRO A 175 9.34 5.61 12.85
CA PRO A 175 8.58 5.52 14.09
C PRO A 175 7.11 5.15 13.86
N LEU A 176 6.48 5.65 12.79
CA LEU A 176 5.09 5.31 12.49
C LEU A 176 4.94 3.91 11.87
N SER A 177 5.96 3.38 11.21
CA SER A 177 6.00 1.96 10.81
C SER A 177 6.00 1.03 12.03
N ILE A 178 6.80 1.34 13.02
CA ILE A 178 6.86 0.59 14.29
C ILE A 178 5.52 0.68 15.02
N ALA A 179 4.95 1.87 15.14
CA ALA A 179 3.66 2.08 15.78
C ALA A 179 2.52 1.34 15.05
N ALA A 180 2.54 1.27 13.72
CA ALA A 180 1.57 0.53 12.93
C ALA A 180 1.61 -0.98 13.21
N VAL A 181 2.81 -1.56 13.33
CA VAL A 181 2.97 -2.97 13.70
C VAL A 181 2.47 -3.22 15.12
N ALA A 182 2.79 -2.34 16.07
CA ALA A 182 2.28 -2.43 17.43
C ALA A 182 0.75 -2.27 17.53
N ALA A 183 0.14 -1.52 16.61
CA ALA A 183 -1.31 -1.40 16.47
C ALA A 183 -1.98 -2.63 15.81
N GLY A 184 -1.22 -3.65 15.40
CA GLY A 184 -1.73 -4.88 14.81
C GLY A 184 -1.86 -4.87 13.28
N ALA A 185 -1.17 -3.98 12.58
CA ALA A 185 -1.16 -3.98 11.11
C ALA A 185 -0.52 -5.28 10.56
N ASP A 186 -1.14 -5.86 9.53
CA ASP A 186 -0.64 -7.09 8.86
C ASP A 186 0.56 -6.82 7.94
N GLY A 187 0.82 -5.57 7.62
CA GLY A 187 1.94 -5.20 6.76
C GLY A 187 2.09 -3.70 6.57
N LEU A 188 3.12 -3.33 5.81
CA LEU A 188 3.49 -1.94 5.57
C LEU A 188 3.78 -1.67 4.10
N ILE A 189 3.49 -0.46 3.62
CA ILE A 189 4.01 0.08 2.37
C ILE A 189 5.00 1.19 2.72
N ILE A 190 6.27 1.01 2.36
CA ILE A 190 7.32 2.00 2.62
C ILE A 190 7.96 2.41 1.30
N GLU A 191 8.09 3.71 1.06
CA GLU A 191 8.81 4.21 -0.11
C GLU A 191 10.32 4.14 0.09
N VAL A 192 10.99 3.54 -0.88
CA VAL A 192 12.45 3.40 -0.91
C VAL A 192 12.98 3.93 -2.23
N HIS A 193 14.06 4.69 -2.19
CA HIS A 193 14.75 5.19 -3.37
C HIS A 193 16.25 5.21 -3.14
N ASN A 194 17.05 4.77 -4.12
CA ASN A 194 18.51 4.75 -4.01
C ASN A 194 19.12 6.16 -3.89
N ASN A 195 18.44 7.18 -4.43
CA ASN A 195 18.82 8.59 -4.31
C ASN A 195 17.57 9.46 -4.19
N PRO A 196 16.99 9.65 -2.97
CA PRO A 196 15.74 10.38 -2.77
C PRO A 196 15.75 11.80 -3.34
N LYS A 197 16.92 12.47 -3.36
CA LYS A 197 17.07 13.83 -3.90
C LYS A 197 16.87 13.90 -5.43
N LYS A 198 17.09 12.78 -6.14
CA LYS A 198 16.89 12.67 -7.60
C LYS A 198 15.59 11.96 -7.97
N ALA A 199 14.74 11.64 -7.00
CA ALA A 199 13.47 10.99 -7.26
C ALA A 199 12.54 11.89 -8.09
N LEU A 200 11.94 11.36 -9.14
CA LEU A 200 10.97 12.08 -9.99
C LEU A 200 9.69 12.43 -9.23
N CYS A 201 9.43 11.74 -8.13
CA CYS A 201 8.31 12.00 -7.22
C CYS A 201 8.57 11.38 -5.85
N ASP A 202 7.89 11.89 -4.83
CA ASP A 202 7.84 11.32 -3.47
C ASP A 202 9.22 11.20 -2.77
N GLY A 203 10.26 11.93 -3.24
CA GLY A 203 11.60 11.92 -2.67
C GLY A 203 11.67 12.28 -1.19
N PRO A 204 10.96 13.35 -0.73
CA PRO A 204 10.99 13.76 0.69
C PRO A 204 10.52 12.70 1.69
N GLN A 205 9.74 11.72 1.26
CA GLN A 205 9.18 10.63 2.08
C GLN A 205 9.87 9.27 1.86
N SER A 206 10.87 9.21 0.97
CA SER A 206 11.53 7.95 0.62
C SER A 206 12.72 7.68 1.53
N LEU A 207 12.80 6.47 2.07
CA LEU A 207 14.00 5.94 2.72
C LEU A 207 15.05 5.58 1.68
N THR A 208 16.33 5.66 2.04
CA THR A 208 17.39 4.97 1.30
C THR A 208 17.33 3.46 1.57
N PRO A 209 17.93 2.59 0.72
CA PRO A 209 18.00 1.15 1.00
C PRO A 209 18.61 0.81 2.36
N ALA A 210 19.65 1.54 2.78
CA ALA A 210 20.28 1.33 4.09
C ALA A 210 19.34 1.71 5.26
N GLN A 211 18.61 2.83 5.14
CA GLN A 211 17.62 3.22 6.13
C GLN A 211 16.47 2.20 6.19
N PHE A 212 16.01 1.71 5.03
CA PHE A 212 14.98 0.69 4.96
C PHE A 212 15.42 -0.61 5.66
N ASP A 213 16.64 -1.09 5.42
CA ASP A 213 17.17 -2.29 6.09
C ASP A 213 17.21 -2.10 7.62
N ALA A 214 17.72 -0.95 8.07
CA ALA A 214 17.76 -0.62 9.51
C ALA A 214 16.34 -0.57 10.13
N THR A 215 15.39 0.04 9.43
CA THR A 215 13.97 0.11 9.84
C THR A 215 13.36 -1.29 9.92
N MET A 216 13.58 -2.13 8.90
CA MET A 216 13.04 -3.49 8.89
C MET A 216 13.60 -4.37 10.02
N LYS A 217 14.86 -4.20 10.40
CA LYS A 217 15.44 -4.89 11.57
C LYS A 217 14.73 -4.54 12.87
N LYS A 218 14.32 -3.28 13.04
CA LYS A 218 13.54 -2.84 14.22
C LYS A 218 12.10 -3.36 14.17
N ILE A 219 11.44 -3.24 13.01
CA ILE A 219 10.09 -3.75 12.77
C ILE A 219 10.01 -5.24 13.10
N ASN A 220 10.97 -6.03 12.62
CA ASN A 220 11.02 -7.47 12.85
C ASN A 220 11.11 -7.83 14.34
N LYS A 221 11.88 -7.06 15.13
CA LYS A 221 11.97 -7.26 16.58
C LYS A 221 10.64 -6.97 17.27
N ILE A 222 9.98 -5.86 16.91
CA ILE A 222 8.67 -5.50 17.48
C ILE A 222 7.61 -6.52 17.06
N HIS A 223 7.57 -6.93 15.81
CA HIS A 223 6.63 -7.95 15.33
C HIS A 223 6.81 -9.27 16.09
N LYS A 224 8.07 -9.71 16.29
CA LYS A 224 8.35 -10.93 17.05
C LYS A 224 7.87 -10.80 18.49
N PHE A 225 8.19 -9.69 19.15
CA PHE A 225 7.75 -9.40 20.52
C PHE A 225 6.22 -9.43 20.62
N MET A 226 5.50 -8.74 19.72
CA MET A 226 4.03 -8.72 19.72
C MET A 226 3.44 -10.10 19.47
N ALA A 227 4.04 -10.91 18.60
CA ALA A 227 3.57 -12.28 18.34
C ALA A 227 3.79 -13.23 19.54
N GLU A 228 4.84 -13.02 20.31
CA GLU A 228 5.15 -13.82 21.51
C GLU A 228 4.24 -13.44 22.69
N GLU A 229 3.99 -12.14 22.91
CA GLU A 229 3.22 -11.62 24.05
C GLU A 229 1.70 -11.60 23.82
N MET A 230 1.21 -11.66 22.59
CA MET A 230 -0.22 -11.67 22.25
C MET A 230 -0.72 -13.06 21.82
N ALA A 231 0.09 -14.11 22.01
CA ALA A 231 -0.28 -15.50 21.69
C ALA A 231 -1.10 -16.17 22.82
N ASP A 232 -1.34 -15.49 23.93
CA ASP A 232 -2.21 -15.89 25.05
C ASP A 232 -3.63 -15.30 24.86
#